data_8b39c75059a2d6e2105f6a09e0e0ccc5
#
_entry.id   8b39c75059a2d6e2105f6a09e0e0ccc5
#
_cell.length_a   1.000
_cell.length_b   1.000
_cell.length_c   1.000
_cell.angle_alpha   90.00
_cell.angle_beta   90.00
_cell.angle_gamma   90.00
#
_symmetry.space_group_name_H-M   'P 1'
#
loop_
_entity.id
_entity.type
_entity.pdbx_description
1 polymer ?
#
loop_
_entity_poly.entity_id
_entity_poly.type
_entity_poly.pdbx_seq_one_letter_code
_entity_poly.pdbx_strand_id
1 'polypeptide(L)'
;MKIEQVAVEGAVLTVYLRQPAEAMPLAATRPLVLVVPGGGYEHVSAREADPVAVRFLAAGYHAAVLEYGVGEQARDYRPFRQIDGALALLRERAAEWGIQPDKIAACGFSAGGHLALASAVLPLPGQTSWAGRQRPNALILSYPVVTAGPYAHRGSFEALSGVHDPAAHLAFGLEDKIGPDTPPVFLWHTMDDETVPVENSLMLLGALQKAGVPCEAHLFPHGVHGLSVCTAEVNTPQPHAGRWFALAAEWLADVFDWKLGIA
;
A
#
# COMPACT_ATOMS: atom_id res chain seq x y z
N MET A 1 -23.79 1.77 3.43
CA MET A 1 -22.36 1.73 3.74
C MET A 1 -22.20 1.75 5.26
N LYS A 2 -21.30 0.95 5.82
CA LYS A 2 -20.92 0.98 7.25
C LYS A 2 -19.47 1.47 7.31
N ILE A 3 -19.17 2.35 8.25
CA ILE A 3 -17.79 2.76 8.56
C ILE A 3 -17.53 2.37 10.01
N GLU A 4 -16.39 1.75 10.26
CA GLU A 4 -16.00 1.30 11.59
C GLU A 4 -14.53 1.65 11.83
N GLN A 5 -14.22 2.20 13.00
CA GLN A 5 -12.84 2.45 13.43
C GLN A 5 -12.46 1.46 14.51
N VAL A 6 -11.31 0.83 14.33
CA VAL A 6 -10.79 -0.18 15.26
C VAL A 6 -9.33 0.15 15.57
N ALA A 7 -8.98 0.09 16.84
CA ALA A 7 -7.57 0.20 17.25
C ALA A 7 -6.84 -1.12 16.96
N VAL A 8 -5.64 -1.02 16.41
CA VAL A 8 -4.77 -2.18 16.12
C VAL A 8 -3.31 -1.82 16.38
N GLU A 9 -2.66 -2.51 17.31
CA GLU A 9 -1.24 -2.29 17.67
C GLU A 9 -0.89 -0.80 17.91
N GLY A 10 -1.85 -0.02 18.47
CA GLY A 10 -1.69 1.41 18.70
C GLY A 10 -1.89 2.30 17.47
N ALA A 11 -2.24 1.74 16.32
CA ALA A 11 -2.72 2.45 15.13
C ALA A 11 -4.24 2.48 15.10
N VAL A 12 -4.81 3.26 14.16
CA VAL A 12 -6.24 3.28 13.87
C VAL A 12 -6.48 2.69 12.48
N LEU A 13 -7.37 1.70 12.41
CA LEU A 13 -7.86 1.13 11.17
C LEU A 13 -9.29 1.60 10.94
N THR A 14 -9.51 2.43 9.93
CA THR A 14 -10.86 2.84 9.49
C THR A 14 -11.31 1.94 8.37
N VAL A 15 -12.37 1.15 8.59
CA VAL A 15 -12.87 0.16 7.63
C VAL A 15 -14.17 0.67 7.01
N TYR A 16 -14.24 0.68 5.69
CA TYR A 16 -15.36 1.12 4.86
C TYR A 16 -16.00 -0.10 4.20
N LEU A 17 -17.21 -0.44 4.61
CA LEU A 17 -17.90 -1.64 4.19
C LEU A 17 -19.12 -1.31 3.34
N ARG A 18 -19.19 -1.85 2.13
CA ARG A 18 -20.41 -1.85 1.34
C ARG A 18 -21.36 -2.90 1.92
N GLN A 19 -22.56 -2.48 2.25
CA GLN A 19 -23.53 -3.40 2.81
C GLN A 19 -24.07 -4.35 1.73
N PRO A 20 -24.21 -5.65 2.03
CA PRO A 20 -24.86 -6.59 1.13
C PRO A 20 -26.35 -6.22 0.95
N ALA A 21 -26.92 -6.64 -0.17
CA ALA A 21 -28.35 -6.56 -0.40
C ALA A 21 -28.83 -7.89 -1.00
N GLU A 22 -30.02 -8.32 -0.60
CA GLU A 22 -30.62 -9.58 -1.05
C GLU A 22 -30.71 -9.66 -2.60
N ALA A 23 -31.00 -8.52 -3.23
CA ALA A 23 -31.04 -8.41 -4.69
C ALA A 23 -29.69 -8.48 -5.38
N MET A 24 -28.56 -8.52 -4.64
CA MET A 24 -27.18 -8.56 -5.15
C MET A 24 -26.37 -9.69 -4.51
N PRO A 25 -26.76 -10.96 -4.66
CA PRO A 25 -26.15 -12.08 -3.93
C PRO A 25 -24.67 -12.30 -4.28
N LEU A 26 -24.25 -12.01 -5.50
CA LEU A 26 -22.83 -12.12 -5.92
C LEU A 26 -21.91 -11.09 -5.23
N ALA A 27 -22.51 -10.04 -4.67
CA ALA A 27 -21.79 -8.98 -3.95
C ALA A 27 -21.93 -9.10 -2.42
N ALA A 28 -22.32 -10.27 -1.91
CA ALA A 28 -22.46 -10.53 -0.47
C ALA A 28 -21.11 -10.45 0.25
N THR A 29 -20.05 -10.92 -0.39
CA THR A 29 -18.66 -10.75 0.06
C THR A 29 -17.85 -10.04 -1.01
N ARG A 30 -16.78 -9.34 -0.62
CA ARG A 30 -15.95 -8.54 -1.51
C ARG A 30 -14.47 -8.66 -1.17
N PRO A 31 -13.59 -8.55 -2.16
CA PRO A 31 -12.19 -8.23 -1.89
C PRO A 31 -12.06 -6.89 -1.15
N LEU A 32 -10.94 -6.69 -0.46
CA LEU A 32 -10.65 -5.46 0.26
C LEU A 32 -9.32 -4.86 -0.19
N VAL A 33 -9.27 -3.51 -0.24
CA VAL A 33 -8.03 -2.76 -0.42
C VAL A 33 -7.69 -2.04 0.88
N LEU A 34 -6.56 -2.40 1.49
CA LEU A 34 -5.95 -1.70 2.62
C LEU A 34 -5.10 -0.55 2.09
N VAL A 35 -5.57 0.66 2.26
CA VAL A 35 -4.88 1.89 1.89
C VAL A 35 -3.87 2.24 2.97
N VAL A 36 -2.62 2.45 2.58
CA VAL A 36 -1.49 2.81 3.43
C VAL A 36 -0.95 4.15 2.95
N PRO A 37 -1.39 5.26 3.53
CA PRO A 37 -1.01 6.61 3.10
C PRO A 37 0.50 6.87 3.26
N GLY A 38 1.03 7.83 2.50
CA GLY A 38 2.40 8.33 2.65
C GLY A 38 2.54 9.36 3.76
N GLY A 39 3.61 10.15 3.68
CA GLY A 39 3.94 11.22 4.62
C GLY A 39 5.29 11.03 5.31
N GLY A 40 6.22 10.26 4.70
CA GLY A 40 7.61 10.13 5.15
C GLY A 40 7.79 9.48 6.52
N TYR A 41 6.79 8.80 7.06
CA TYR A 41 6.68 8.38 8.47
C TYR A 41 6.66 9.53 9.48
N GLU A 42 6.59 10.78 9.02
CA GLU A 42 6.49 11.99 9.83
C GLU A 42 5.03 12.37 10.13
N HIS A 43 4.16 12.12 9.17
CA HIS A 43 2.71 12.34 9.25
C HIS A 43 1.95 11.33 8.39
N VAL A 44 0.63 11.29 8.53
CA VAL A 44 -0.25 10.55 7.63
C VAL A 44 -0.85 11.50 6.60
N SER A 45 -0.64 11.23 5.31
CA SER A 45 -1.15 12.05 4.21
C SER A 45 -2.65 11.86 4.04
N ALA A 46 -3.47 12.81 4.50
CA ALA A 46 -4.93 12.74 4.34
C ALA A 46 -5.37 12.65 2.87
N ARG A 47 -4.61 13.22 1.94
CA ARG A 47 -4.87 13.15 0.49
C ARG A 47 -4.79 11.73 -0.06
N GLU A 48 -4.02 10.85 0.57
CA GLU A 48 -3.76 9.46 0.18
C GLU A 48 -4.56 8.46 1.03
N ALA A 49 -5.48 8.95 1.86
CA ALA A 49 -6.34 8.19 2.76
C ALA A 49 -7.76 8.01 2.18
N ASP A 50 -8.73 8.75 2.72
CA ASP A 50 -10.15 8.66 2.33
C ASP A 50 -10.41 8.84 0.83
N PRO A 51 -9.78 9.80 0.11
CA PRO A 51 -10.02 9.96 -1.33
C PRO A 51 -9.72 8.69 -2.13
N VAL A 52 -8.69 7.94 -1.72
CA VAL A 52 -8.32 6.67 -2.35
C VAL A 52 -9.31 5.57 -1.95
N ALA A 53 -9.63 5.45 -0.66
CA ALA A 53 -10.57 4.44 -0.16
C ALA A 53 -11.94 4.55 -0.82
N VAL A 54 -12.46 5.77 -0.98
CA VAL A 54 -13.74 6.04 -1.65
C VAL A 54 -13.73 5.60 -3.12
N ARG A 55 -12.62 5.76 -3.83
CA ARG A 55 -12.49 5.27 -5.19
C ARG A 55 -12.57 3.75 -5.29
N PHE A 56 -11.87 3.02 -4.41
CA PHE A 56 -11.98 1.57 -4.38
C PHE A 56 -13.38 1.09 -3.98
N LEU A 57 -14.06 1.80 -3.07
CA LEU A 57 -15.47 1.52 -2.78
C LEU A 57 -16.36 1.69 -4.02
N ALA A 58 -16.15 2.77 -4.80
CA ALA A 58 -16.90 3.00 -6.04
C ALA A 58 -16.60 1.88 -7.07
N ALA A 59 -15.35 1.39 -7.10
CA ALA A 59 -14.93 0.28 -7.95
C ALA A 59 -15.41 -1.11 -7.48
N GLY A 60 -16.18 -1.20 -6.39
CA GLY A 60 -16.81 -2.45 -5.98
C GLY A 60 -16.12 -3.21 -4.87
N TYR A 61 -15.00 -2.74 -4.36
CA TYR A 61 -14.25 -3.32 -3.25
C TYR A 61 -14.80 -2.89 -1.89
N HIS A 62 -14.42 -3.57 -0.82
CA HIS A 62 -14.29 -2.95 0.49
C HIS A 62 -12.99 -2.15 0.54
N ALA A 63 -12.89 -1.17 1.44
CA ALA A 63 -11.66 -0.44 1.66
C ALA A 63 -11.37 -0.31 3.16
N ALA A 64 -10.11 -0.18 3.49
CA ALA A 64 -9.68 0.23 4.83
C ALA A 64 -8.52 1.21 4.71
N VAL A 65 -8.41 2.13 5.67
CA VAL A 65 -7.28 3.06 5.77
C VAL A 65 -6.54 2.78 7.07
N LEU A 66 -5.23 2.59 6.99
CA LEU A 66 -4.37 2.42 8.15
C LEU A 66 -3.69 3.74 8.51
N GLU A 67 -4.09 4.36 9.61
CA GLU A 67 -3.38 5.47 10.23
C GLU A 67 -2.33 4.91 11.19
N TYR A 68 -1.17 4.57 10.65
CA TYR A 68 -0.05 3.99 11.39
C TYR A 68 0.71 5.05 12.21
N GLY A 69 1.53 4.64 13.17
CA GLY A 69 2.34 5.53 14.00
C GLY A 69 3.35 6.32 13.17
N VAL A 70 3.43 7.63 13.42
CA VAL A 70 4.29 8.58 12.70
C VAL A 70 5.13 9.40 13.69
N GLY A 71 6.19 10.05 13.23
CA GLY A 71 7.13 10.77 14.06
C GLY A 71 7.76 9.87 15.13
N GLU A 72 7.71 10.25 16.40
CA GLU A 72 8.24 9.39 17.48
C GLU A 72 7.53 8.04 17.61
N GLN A 73 6.28 7.94 17.17
CA GLN A 73 5.53 6.68 17.19
C GLN A 73 5.91 5.75 16.05
N ALA A 74 6.62 6.21 15.01
CA ALA A 74 7.15 5.37 13.95
C ALA A 74 8.44 4.64 14.36
N ARG A 75 9.16 5.17 15.34
CA ARG A 75 10.46 4.64 15.79
C ARG A 75 10.37 3.16 16.16
N ASP A 76 11.49 2.48 16.11
CA ASP A 76 11.60 1.03 16.35
C ASP A 76 10.75 0.20 15.39
N TYR A 77 10.50 0.74 14.19
CA TYR A 77 9.75 0.05 13.13
C TYR A 77 8.34 -0.39 13.56
N ARG A 78 7.70 0.35 14.47
CA ARG A 78 6.33 0.06 14.94
C ARG A 78 5.31 -0.07 13.80
N PRO A 79 5.35 0.76 12.73
CA PRO A 79 4.43 0.61 11.60
C PRO A 79 4.42 -0.78 10.98
N PHE A 80 5.54 -1.52 11.03
CA PHE A 80 5.59 -2.88 10.49
C PHE A 80 4.73 -3.87 11.28
N ARG A 81 4.63 -3.71 12.62
CA ARG A 81 3.71 -4.50 13.44
C ARG A 81 2.28 -4.07 13.24
N GLN A 82 2.05 -2.77 13.05
CA GLN A 82 0.72 -2.21 12.87
C GLN A 82 0.07 -2.67 11.57
N ILE A 83 0.80 -2.70 10.45
CA ILE A 83 0.26 -3.23 9.19
C ILE A 83 0.03 -4.75 9.26
N ASP A 84 0.92 -5.49 9.92
CA ASP A 84 0.75 -6.93 10.14
C ASP A 84 -0.51 -7.22 10.98
N GLY A 85 -0.68 -6.51 12.08
CA GLY A 85 -1.88 -6.59 12.91
C GLY A 85 -3.15 -6.17 12.18
N ALA A 86 -3.09 -5.14 11.32
CA ALA A 86 -4.22 -4.73 10.50
C ALA A 86 -4.63 -5.83 9.52
N LEU A 87 -3.68 -6.45 8.82
CA LEU A 87 -3.94 -7.57 7.92
C LEU A 87 -4.49 -8.80 8.67
N ALA A 88 -3.99 -9.08 9.88
CA ALA A 88 -4.50 -10.13 10.73
C ALA A 88 -5.96 -9.88 11.12
N LEU A 89 -6.26 -8.67 11.62
CA LEU A 89 -7.60 -8.27 12.04
C LEU A 89 -8.62 -8.31 10.89
N LEU A 90 -8.22 -7.86 9.70
CA LEU A 90 -9.08 -7.91 8.50
C LEU A 90 -9.45 -9.36 8.13
N ARG A 91 -8.55 -10.31 8.30
CA ARG A 91 -8.82 -11.73 8.08
C ARG A 91 -9.63 -12.37 9.20
N GLU A 92 -9.33 -12.05 10.44
CA GLU A 92 -10.07 -12.53 11.62
C GLU A 92 -11.55 -12.13 11.54
N ARG A 93 -11.83 -10.87 11.16
CA ARG A 93 -13.19 -10.36 11.04
C ARG A 93 -13.80 -10.49 9.65
N ALA A 94 -13.18 -11.26 8.75
CA ALA A 94 -13.60 -11.35 7.35
C ALA A 94 -15.06 -11.82 7.21
N ALA A 95 -15.49 -12.82 7.97
CA ALA A 95 -16.86 -13.32 7.93
C ALA A 95 -17.88 -12.27 8.40
N GLU A 96 -17.56 -11.52 9.46
CA GLU A 96 -18.41 -10.46 10.00
C GLU A 96 -18.54 -9.27 9.03
N TRP A 97 -17.43 -8.91 8.39
CA TRP A 97 -17.35 -7.75 7.50
C TRP A 97 -17.68 -8.05 6.04
N GLY A 98 -17.93 -9.31 5.69
CA GLY A 98 -18.16 -9.74 4.32
C GLY A 98 -16.94 -9.57 3.42
N ILE A 99 -15.74 -9.74 3.98
CA ILE A 99 -14.46 -9.67 3.26
C ILE A 99 -14.11 -11.07 2.73
N GLN A 100 -13.51 -11.14 1.56
CA GLN A 100 -12.85 -12.34 1.04
C GLN A 100 -11.42 -12.38 1.60
N PRO A 101 -11.08 -13.24 2.58
CA PRO A 101 -9.84 -13.17 3.34
C PRO A 101 -8.57 -13.47 2.53
N ASP A 102 -8.73 -14.13 1.40
CA ASP A 102 -7.70 -14.46 0.41
C ASP A 102 -7.55 -13.40 -0.70
N LYS A 103 -8.34 -12.32 -0.64
CA LYS A 103 -8.35 -11.22 -1.61
C LYS A 103 -8.22 -9.86 -0.93
N ILE A 104 -7.12 -9.66 -0.21
CA ILE A 104 -6.77 -8.41 0.45
C ILE A 104 -5.53 -7.84 -0.22
N ALA A 105 -5.69 -6.70 -0.91
CA ALA A 105 -4.57 -5.93 -1.48
C ALA A 105 -4.11 -4.84 -0.51
N ALA A 106 -2.82 -4.52 -0.49
CA ALA A 106 -2.31 -3.31 0.14
C ALA A 106 -1.97 -2.26 -0.94
N CYS A 107 -2.57 -1.08 -0.82
CA CYS A 107 -2.34 0.06 -1.71
C CYS A 107 -1.55 1.13 -0.95
N GLY A 108 -0.26 1.23 -1.22
CA GLY A 108 0.66 2.11 -0.48
C GLY A 108 1.21 3.26 -1.33
N PHE A 109 1.37 4.42 -0.70
CA PHE A 109 1.83 5.66 -1.32
C PHE A 109 3.13 6.12 -0.67
N SER A 110 4.18 6.45 -1.43
CA SER A 110 5.43 7.01 -0.90
C SER A 110 6.01 6.13 0.23
N ALA A 111 6.18 6.65 1.44
CA ALA A 111 6.56 5.89 2.64
C ALA A 111 5.54 4.80 3.00
N GLY A 112 4.24 5.01 2.74
CA GLY A 112 3.21 3.97 2.84
C GLY A 112 3.38 2.86 1.80
N GLY A 113 3.95 3.18 0.63
CA GLY A 113 4.38 2.19 -0.36
C GLY A 113 5.52 1.32 0.15
N HIS A 114 6.49 1.93 0.85
CA HIS A 114 7.53 1.20 1.56
C HIS A 114 6.93 0.26 2.61
N LEU A 115 6.01 0.75 3.43
CA LEU A 115 5.37 -0.05 4.48
C LEU A 115 4.56 -1.22 3.89
N ALA A 116 3.79 -0.97 2.82
CA ALA A 116 3.03 -2.01 2.13
C ALA A 116 3.95 -3.09 1.53
N LEU A 117 5.03 -2.69 0.85
CA LEU A 117 6.00 -3.64 0.29
C LEU A 117 6.74 -4.38 1.39
N ALA A 118 7.19 -3.69 2.45
CA ALA A 118 7.86 -4.30 3.59
C ALA A 118 7.00 -5.38 4.27
N SER A 119 5.68 -5.18 4.35
CA SER A 119 4.76 -6.19 4.90
C SER A 119 4.73 -7.49 4.09
N ALA A 120 5.14 -7.44 2.83
CA ALA A 120 5.18 -8.59 1.94
C ALA A 120 6.57 -9.25 1.86
N VAL A 121 7.67 -8.49 2.08
CA VAL A 121 9.03 -8.98 1.78
C VAL A 121 10.00 -8.97 2.97
N LEU A 122 9.64 -8.34 4.11
CA LEU A 122 10.47 -8.34 5.32
C LEU A 122 9.81 -9.11 6.47
N PRO A 123 10.57 -9.87 7.27
CA PRO A 123 10.10 -10.33 8.57
C PRO A 123 9.89 -9.14 9.51
N LEU A 124 9.14 -9.33 10.60
CA LEU A 124 9.05 -8.30 11.64
C LEU A 124 10.42 -8.05 12.28
N PRO A 125 10.72 -6.82 12.68
CA PRO A 125 11.97 -6.51 13.38
C PRO A 125 12.20 -7.45 14.56
N GLY A 126 13.41 -8.03 14.60
CA GLY A 126 13.79 -9.03 15.59
C GLY A 126 13.32 -10.47 15.29
N GLN A 127 12.62 -10.70 14.19
CA GLN A 127 12.25 -12.04 13.72
C GLN A 127 13.06 -12.43 12.49
N THR A 128 13.35 -13.73 12.36
CA THR A 128 14.09 -14.30 11.21
C THR A 128 13.19 -15.17 10.33
N SER A 129 11.92 -15.33 10.69
CA SER A 129 10.98 -16.18 9.96
C SER A 129 9.65 -15.47 9.71
N TRP A 130 8.92 -16.00 8.75
CA TRP A 130 7.57 -15.55 8.37
C TRP A 130 6.44 -16.23 9.17
N ALA A 131 6.79 -17.06 10.14
CA ALA A 131 5.80 -17.81 10.92
C ALA A 131 4.81 -16.85 11.61
N GLY A 132 3.52 -17.04 11.34
CA GLY A 132 2.44 -16.24 11.92
C GLY A 132 2.19 -14.88 11.28
N ARG A 133 3.00 -14.45 10.30
CA ARG A 133 2.81 -13.18 9.60
C ARG A 133 1.68 -13.20 8.60
N GLN A 134 1.05 -12.04 8.46
CA GLN A 134 0.01 -11.80 7.46
C GLN A 134 0.57 -10.98 6.29
N ARG A 135 0.52 -11.55 5.09
CA ARG A 135 0.93 -10.87 3.87
C ARG A 135 -0.30 -10.40 3.09
N PRO A 136 -0.26 -9.27 2.39
CA PRO A 136 -1.29 -8.95 1.41
C PRO A 136 -1.26 -9.96 0.25
N ASN A 137 -2.38 -10.12 -0.44
CA ASN A 137 -2.48 -11.02 -1.60
C ASN A 137 -2.08 -10.33 -2.91
N ALA A 138 -2.04 -8.99 -2.92
CA ALA A 138 -1.56 -8.16 -4.03
C ALA A 138 -1.06 -6.82 -3.49
N LEU A 139 -0.21 -6.15 -4.25
CA LEU A 139 0.35 -4.84 -3.90
C LEU A 139 0.03 -3.81 -5.00
N ILE A 140 -0.44 -2.63 -4.62
CA ILE A 140 -0.52 -1.44 -5.48
C ILE A 140 0.42 -0.41 -4.88
N LEU A 141 1.49 -0.07 -5.60
CA LEU A 141 2.56 0.78 -5.11
C LEU A 141 2.62 2.08 -5.93
N SER A 142 2.38 3.19 -5.26
CA SER A 142 2.31 4.52 -5.85
C SER A 142 3.54 5.31 -5.45
N TYR A 143 4.42 5.63 -6.41
CA TYR A 143 5.69 6.35 -6.18
C TYR A 143 6.39 5.94 -4.87
N PRO A 144 6.62 4.63 -4.67
CA PRO A 144 7.04 4.10 -3.38
C PRO A 144 8.48 4.47 -3.04
N VAL A 145 8.76 4.70 -1.76
CA VAL A 145 10.11 4.58 -1.21
C VAL A 145 10.49 3.09 -1.25
N VAL A 146 11.67 2.77 -1.78
CA VAL A 146 12.13 1.37 -1.94
C VAL A 146 13.56 1.21 -1.44
N THR A 147 14.50 1.99 -2.00
CA THR A 147 15.92 1.85 -1.69
C THR A 147 16.36 2.69 -0.50
N ALA A 148 17.25 2.15 0.31
CA ALA A 148 18.00 2.89 1.32
C ALA A 148 19.39 3.35 0.81
N GLY A 149 19.71 3.09 -0.46
CA GLY A 149 20.95 3.43 -1.15
C GLY A 149 21.04 4.89 -1.62
N PRO A 150 21.67 5.15 -2.79
CA PRO A 150 21.90 6.50 -3.30
C PRO A 150 20.64 7.33 -3.56
N TYR A 151 19.55 6.67 -3.95
CA TYR A 151 18.26 7.31 -4.28
C TYR A 151 17.26 7.27 -3.11
N ALA A 152 17.75 7.03 -1.88
CA ALA A 152 16.88 6.92 -0.71
C ALA A 152 16.20 8.24 -0.36
N HIS A 153 14.93 8.19 -0.01
CA HIS A 153 14.27 9.26 0.73
C HIS A 153 14.71 9.19 2.20
N ARG A 154 15.83 9.84 2.54
CA ARG A 154 16.51 9.73 3.84
C ARG A 154 15.59 10.00 5.02
N GLY A 155 14.78 11.08 4.94
CA GLY A 155 13.85 11.44 6.01
C GLY A 155 12.90 10.30 6.41
N SER A 156 12.43 9.50 5.46
CA SER A 156 11.58 8.35 5.77
C SER A 156 12.31 7.31 6.65
N PHE A 157 13.56 7.02 6.34
CA PHE A 157 14.34 6.04 7.11
C PHE A 157 14.75 6.58 8.47
N GLU A 158 15.07 7.86 8.56
CA GLU A 158 15.38 8.54 9.83
C GLU A 158 14.17 8.57 10.77
N ALA A 159 12.99 8.93 10.27
CA ALA A 159 11.76 8.92 11.04
C ALA A 159 11.39 7.50 11.53
N LEU A 160 11.53 6.50 10.66
CA LEU A 160 11.21 5.11 10.95
C LEU A 160 12.17 4.46 11.95
N SER A 161 13.47 4.74 11.83
CA SER A 161 14.51 4.14 12.67
C SER A 161 14.82 4.94 13.94
N GLY A 162 14.64 6.26 13.89
CA GLY A 162 15.13 7.18 14.89
C GLY A 162 16.66 7.41 14.85
N VAL A 163 17.32 6.95 13.77
CA VAL A 163 18.78 7.01 13.60
C VAL A 163 19.13 7.81 12.34
N HIS A 164 20.14 8.68 12.40
CA HIS A 164 20.60 9.48 11.26
C HIS A 164 21.73 8.82 10.43
N ASP A 165 22.28 7.69 10.87
CA ASP A 165 23.32 6.98 10.13
C ASP A 165 22.74 6.23 8.93
N PRO A 166 23.08 6.61 7.68
CA PRO A 166 22.58 5.91 6.49
C PRO A 166 22.93 4.43 6.42
N ALA A 167 24.03 4.01 7.05
CA ALA A 167 24.44 2.61 7.07
C ALA A 167 23.44 1.73 7.85
N ALA A 168 22.82 2.28 8.90
CA ALA A 168 21.79 1.59 9.66
C ALA A 168 20.49 1.37 8.86
N HIS A 169 20.27 2.17 7.80
CA HIS A 169 19.06 2.09 6.98
C HIS A 169 19.12 1.00 5.91
N LEU A 170 20.31 0.54 5.51
CA LEU A 170 20.49 -0.40 4.41
C LEU A 170 19.73 -1.72 4.60
N ALA A 171 19.54 -2.17 5.84
CA ALA A 171 18.76 -3.36 6.13
C ALA A 171 17.27 -3.24 5.75
N PHE A 172 16.78 -2.01 5.56
CA PHE A 172 15.39 -1.70 5.26
C PHE A 172 15.15 -1.22 3.83
N GLY A 173 16.18 -1.19 3.00
CA GLY A 173 16.04 -1.18 1.54
C GLY A 173 15.37 -2.48 1.09
N LEU A 174 14.44 -2.39 0.14
CA LEU A 174 13.56 -3.51 -0.21
C LEU A 174 13.89 -4.15 -1.56
N GLU A 175 14.70 -3.50 -2.39
CA GLU A 175 15.05 -3.98 -3.73
C GLU A 175 15.78 -5.34 -3.75
N ASP A 176 16.53 -5.65 -2.71
CA ASP A 176 17.24 -6.91 -2.54
C ASP A 176 16.47 -7.97 -1.73
N LYS A 177 15.26 -7.65 -1.27
CA LYS A 177 14.40 -8.54 -0.50
C LYS A 177 13.31 -9.20 -1.35
N ILE A 178 13.20 -8.83 -2.62
CA ILE A 178 12.22 -9.37 -3.54
C ILE A 178 12.56 -10.83 -3.86
N GLY A 179 11.60 -11.71 -3.65
CA GLY A 179 11.72 -13.14 -3.91
C GLY A 179 10.51 -13.69 -4.67
N PRO A 180 10.54 -14.98 -5.08
CA PRO A 180 9.46 -15.60 -5.86
C PRO A 180 8.11 -15.64 -5.14
N ASP A 181 8.13 -15.55 -3.81
CA ASP A 181 6.92 -15.52 -2.97
C ASP A 181 6.35 -14.10 -2.77
N THR A 182 6.95 -13.08 -3.38
CA THR A 182 6.40 -11.71 -3.37
C THR A 182 5.06 -11.71 -4.10
N PRO A 183 3.99 -11.14 -3.51
CA PRO A 183 2.69 -11.04 -4.17
C PRO A 183 2.77 -10.28 -5.50
N PRO A 184 1.81 -10.46 -6.43
CA PRO A 184 1.71 -9.64 -7.64
C PRO A 184 1.69 -8.14 -7.32
N VAL A 185 2.35 -7.34 -8.17
CA VAL A 185 2.57 -5.90 -7.95
C VAL A 185 2.02 -5.08 -9.12
N PHE A 186 1.20 -4.08 -8.81
CA PHE A 186 0.95 -2.93 -9.68
C PHE A 186 1.81 -1.76 -9.19
N LEU A 187 2.58 -1.15 -10.09
CA LEU A 187 3.53 -0.09 -9.77
C LEU A 187 3.30 1.13 -10.66
N TRP A 188 3.27 2.34 -10.08
CA TRP A 188 3.29 3.55 -10.89
C TRP A 188 4.11 4.66 -10.25
N HIS A 189 4.68 5.52 -11.10
CA HIS A 189 5.51 6.66 -10.70
C HIS A 189 5.49 7.75 -11.79
N THR A 190 6.02 8.92 -11.47
CA THR A 190 6.31 9.98 -12.45
C THR A 190 7.82 10.16 -12.61
N MET A 191 8.27 10.45 -13.84
CA MET A 191 9.70 10.51 -14.18
C MET A 191 10.42 11.70 -13.58
N ASP A 192 9.68 12.76 -13.25
CA ASP A 192 10.20 14.03 -12.73
C ASP A 192 9.86 14.24 -11.24
N ASP A 193 9.60 13.14 -10.49
CA ASP A 193 9.45 13.19 -9.04
C ASP A 193 10.80 13.55 -8.37
N GLU A 194 10.87 14.76 -7.80
CA GLU A 194 12.08 15.26 -7.13
C GLU A 194 12.19 14.86 -5.65
N THR A 195 11.11 14.32 -5.05
CA THR A 195 11.07 13.93 -3.64
C THR A 195 11.48 12.48 -3.43
N VAL A 196 10.85 11.57 -4.17
CA VAL A 196 11.25 10.17 -4.24
C VAL A 196 11.67 9.89 -5.67
N PRO A 197 12.98 9.82 -5.97
CA PRO A 197 13.46 9.61 -7.32
C PRO A 197 12.88 8.34 -7.96
N VAL A 198 12.51 8.43 -9.25
CA VAL A 198 11.91 7.33 -10.02
C VAL A 198 12.77 6.06 -10.01
N GLU A 199 14.06 6.19 -9.75
CA GLU A 199 15.01 5.08 -9.58
C GLU A 199 14.54 4.07 -8.52
N ASN A 200 13.80 4.50 -7.48
CA ASN A 200 13.16 3.59 -6.53
C ASN A 200 12.28 2.58 -7.25
N SER A 201 11.42 3.05 -8.16
CA SER A 201 10.53 2.20 -8.95
C SER A 201 11.28 1.38 -10.00
N LEU A 202 12.29 1.95 -10.65
CA LEU A 202 13.11 1.24 -11.64
C LEU A 202 13.89 0.08 -11.00
N MET A 203 14.47 0.29 -9.82
CA MET A 203 15.16 -0.75 -9.07
C MET A 203 14.20 -1.85 -8.63
N LEU A 204 13.01 -1.48 -8.13
CA LEU A 204 11.98 -2.45 -7.75
C LEU A 204 11.52 -3.27 -8.96
N LEU A 205 11.23 -2.62 -10.10
CA LEU A 205 10.79 -3.30 -11.31
C LEU A 205 11.85 -4.33 -11.79
N GLY A 206 13.13 -3.96 -11.77
CA GLY A 206 14.22 -4.87 -12.08
C GLY A 206 14.30 -6.07 -11.13
N ALA A 207 14.08 -5.85 -9.83
CA ALA A 207 14.07 -6.91 -8.84
C ALA A 207 12.87 -7.86 -9.00
N LEU A 208 11.68 -7.32 -9.25
CA LEU A 208 10.46 -8.10 -9.54
C LEU A 208 10.63 -8.98 -10.78
N GLN A 209 11.15 -8.40 -11.87
CA GLN A 209 11.42 -9.13 -13.11
C GLN A 209 12.42 -10.26 -12.88
N LYS A 210 13.51 -10.00 -12.16
CA LYS A 210 14.54 -10.99 -11.84
C LYS A 210 13.99 -12.15 -10.98
N ALA A 211 13.06 -11.86 -10.07
CA ALA A 211 12.43 -12.84 -9.20
C ALA A 211 11.26 -13.59 -9.85
N GLY A 212 10.85 -13.20 -11.09
CA GLY A 212 9.70 -13.80 -11.78
C GLY A 212 8.35 -13.43 -11.16
N VAL A 213 8.26 -12.31 -10.44
CA VAL A 213 7.02 -11.83 -9.82
C VAL A 213 6.15 -11.16 -10.87
N PRO A 214 4.86 -11.52 -11.01
CA PRO A 214 3.93 -10.82 -11.90
C PRO A 214 3.84 -9.33 -11.52
N CYS A 215 4.10 -8.45 -12.48
CA CYS A 215 4.09 -7.01 -12.26
C CYS A 215 3.53 -6.26 -13.47
N GLU A 216 2.67 -5.28 -13.21
CA GLU A 216 2.29 -4.24 -14.17
C GLU A 216 2.85 -2.91 -13.71
N ALA A 217 3.51 -2.14 -14.61
CA ALA A 217 4.18 -0.91 -14.26
C ALA A 217 3.86 0.23 -15.23
N HIS A 218 3.59 1.43 -14.69
CA HIS A 218 3.30 2.64 -15.45
C HIS A 218 4.18 3.80 -14.98
N LEU A 219 5.04 4.29 -15.86
CA LEU A 219 5.85 5.48 -15.62
C LEU A 219 5.31 6.65 -16.45
N PHE A 220 4.74 7.63 -15.77
CA PHE A 220 4.20 8.84 -16.40
C PHE A 220 5.29 9.90 -16.55
N PRO A 221 5.31 10.68 -17.65
CA PRO A 221 6.41 11.60 -17.91
C PRO A 221 6.50 12.75 -16.90
N HIS A 222 5.35 13.22 -16.38
CA HIS A 222 5.29 14.42 -15.54
C HIS A 222 4.34 14.25 -14.35
N GLY A 223 4.76 14.78 -13.20
CA GLY A 223 3.96 14.94 -12.00
C GLY A 223 4.82 15.09 -10.74
N VAL A 224 4.41 16.00 -9.87
CA VAL A 224 5.06 16.18 -8.56
C VAL A 224 4.83 14.97 -7.66
N HIS A 225 5.62 14.83 -6.59
CA HIS A 225 5.40 13.80 -5.59
C HIS A 225 4.04 13.95 -4.88
N GLY A 226 3.44 12.83 -4.48
CA GLY A 226 2.21 12.85 -3.67
C GLY A 226 0.96 13.17 -4.48
N LEU A 227 0.85 12.69 -5.73
CA LEU A 227 -0.28 12.93 -6.63
C LEU A 227 -1.60 12.30 -6.16
N SER A 228 -1.56 11.24 -5.32
CA SER A 228 -2.75 10.56 -4.83
C SER A 228 -3.67 10.13 -5.99
N VAL A 229 -4.96 10.53 -5.94
CA VAL A 229 -5.95 10.27 -6.99
C VAL A 229 -5.89 11.28 -8.16
N CYS A 230 -4.89 12.17 -8.18
CA CYS A 230 -4.61 13.11 -9.27
C CYS A 230 -5.78 14.07 -9.61
N THR A 231 -6.57 14.48 -8.61
CA THR A 231 -7.74 15.37 -8.79
C THR A 231 -7.55 16.72 -8.13
N ALA A 232 -8.44 17.67 -8.45
CA ALA A 232 -8.49 18.97 -7.77
C ALA A 232 -8.84 18.85 -6.27
N GLU A 233 -9.58 17.82 -5.87
CA GLU A 233 -9.91 17.53 -4.47
C GLU A 233 -8.64 17.39 -3.60
N VAL A 234 -7.60 16.77 -4.15
CA VAL A 234 -6.33 16.54 -3.47
C VAL A 234 -5.24 17.56 -3.85
N ASN A 235 -5.64 18.67 -4.47
CA ASN A 235 -4.77 19.76 -4.94
C ASN A 235 -3.67 19.37 -5.94
N THR A 236 -3.83 18.23 -6.63
CA THR A 236 -2.85 17.74 -7.60
C THR A 236 -3.53 17.27 -8.89
N PRO A 237 -4.26 18.18 -9.61
CA PRO A 237 -4.95 17.80 -10.84
C PRO A 237 -3.94 17.40 -11.92
N GLN A 238 -3.82 16.11 -12.19
CA GLN A 238 -2.95 15.53 -13.21
C GLN A 238 -3.68 14.41 -13.95
N PRO A 239 -4.59 14.75 -14.91
CA PRO A 239 -5.50 13.78 -15.52
C PRO A 239 -4.79 12.63 -16.24
N HIS A 240 -3.58 12.88 -16.80
CA HIS A 240 -2.83 11.83 -17.48
C HIS A 240 -2.33 10.75 -16.49
N ALA A 241 -1.66 11.17 -15.42
CA ALA A 241 -1.24 10.27 -14.38
C ALA A 241 -2.43 9.65 -13.64
N GLY A 242 -3.55 10.38 -13.49
CA GLY A 242 -4.78 9.90 -12.83
C GLY A 242 -5.40 8.64 -13.45
N ARG A 243 -4.98 8.25 -14.65
CA ARG A 243 -5.34 6.97 -15.27
C ARG A 243 -4.84 5.77 -14.47
N TRP A 244 -3.84 5.96 -13.61
CA TRP A 244 -3.30 4.88 -12.78
C TRP A 244 -4.39 4.13 -12.03
N PHE A 245 -5.41 4.86 -11.53
CA PHE A 245 -6.46 4.23 -10.74
C PHE A 245 -7.29 3.24 -11.56
N ALA A 246 -7.71 3.62 -12.77
CA ALA A 246 -8.49 2.73 -13.65
C ALA A 246 -7.65 1.49 -14.03
N LEU A 247 -6.38 1.68 -14.38
CA LEU A 247 -5.44 0.60 -14.69
C LEU A 247 -5.23 -0.33 -13.50
N ALA A 248 -5.01 0.22 -12.30
CA ALA A 248 -4.85 -0.57 -11.08
C ALA A 248 -6.11 -1.34 -10.70
N ALA A 249 -7.28 -0.75 -10.89
CA ALA A 249 -8.54 -1.42 -10.59
C ALA A 249 -8.85 -2.55 -11.56
N GLU A 250 -8.55 -2.38 -12.86
CA GLU A 250 -8.64 -3.42 -13.89
C GLU A 250 -7.66 -4.57 -13.59
N TRP A 251 -6.39 -4.24 -13.38
CA TRP A 251 -5.37 -5.20 -12.98
C TRP A 251 -5.75 -6.00 -11.72
N LEU A 252 -6.24 -5.32 -10.69
CA LEU A 252 -6.62 -5.99 -9.43
C LEU A 252 -7.84 -6.89 -9.61
N ALA A 253 -8.79 -6.51 -10.49
CA ALA A 253 -9.93 -7.35 -10.84
C ALA A 253 -9.49 -8.65 -11.50
N ASP A 254 -8.49 -8.60 -12.37
CA ASP A 254 -7.91 -9.79 -13.00
C ASP A 254 -7.14 -10.66 -11.99
N VAL A 255 -6.27 -10.05 -11.15
CA VAL A 255 -5.50 -10.78 -10.12
C VAL A 255 -6.40 -11.50 -9.13
N PHE A 256 -7.53 -10.88 -8.77
CA PHE A 256 -8.47 -11.45 -7.80
C PHE A 256 -9.63 -12.25 -8.45
N ASP A 257 -9.66 -12.39 -9.76
CA ASP A 257 -10.84 -12.90 -10.49
C ASP A 257 -12.14 -12.29 -9.95
N TRP A 258 -12.16 -10.93 -9.89
CA TRP A 258 -13.26 -10.14 -9.34
C TRP A 258 -14.01 -9.41 -10.44
N LYS A 259 -15.06 -10.02 -10.98
CA LYS A 259 -15.81 -9.53 -12.17
C LYS A 259 -16.99 -8.60 -11.84
N LEU A 260 -17.22 -8.26 -10.56
CA LEU A 260 -18.31 -7.37 -10.15
C LEU A 260 -17.91 -5.89 -10.10
N GLY A 261 -16.66 -5.66 -10.32
CA GLY A 261 -16.10 -4.32 -10.22
C GLY A 261 -16.05 -3.63 -11.53
N ILE A 262 -15.75 -3.07 -12.23
CA ILE A 262 -15.62 -2.15 -13.35
C ILE A 262 -15.75 -2.91 -14.66
N ALA A 263 -16.68 -2.52 -15.48
CA ALA A 263 -16.61 -2.66 -16.92
C ALA A 263 -16.03 -1.37 -17.52
#